data_26f672b8bc6da76bf8b76912eef81a0b
#
_entry.id   26f672b8bc6da76bf8b76912eef81a0b
#
_cell.length_a   1.000
_cell.length_b   1.000
_cell.length_c   1.000
_cell.angle_alpha   90.00
_cell.angle_beta   90.00
_cell.angle_gamma   90.00
#
_symmetry.space_group_name_H-M   'P 1'
#
loop_
_entity.id
_entity.type
_entity.pdbx_description
1 polymer ?
#
loop_
_entity_poly.entity_id
_entity_poly.type
_entity_poly.pdbx_seq_one_letter_code
_entity_poly.pdbx_strand_id
1 'polypeptide(L)'
;RYPNNSYASNAQFWLGDCYFNQQQYPLAIQEFERVLSEYQSAPKNPDALLKIAIAQLQLGATDEARQAIDTLGQRYPKSTATQKAQKLTIP
;
A
#
# COMPACT_ATOMS: atom_id res chain seq x y z
N ARG A 1 -9.61 -14.54 -12.15
CA ARG A 1 -10.74 -14.70 -12.81
C ARG A 1 -11.75 -13.63 -12.62
N TYR A 2 -11.78 -12.95 -11.54
CA TYR A 2 -12.61 -11.78 -11.33
C TYR A 2 -11.70 -10.62 -10.95
N PRO A 3 -10.99 -10.04 -11.91
CA PRO A 3 -9.90 -9.11 -11.60
C PRO A 3 -10.35 -7.85 -10.87
N ASN A 4 -11.62 -7.46 -11.00
CA ASN A 4 -12.13 -6.28 -10.28
C ASN A 4 -13.01 -6.66 -9.10
N ASN A 5 -13.02 -7.93 -8.73
CA ASN A 5 -13.79 -8.41 -7.61
C ASN A 5 -13.16 -7.94 -6.30
N SER A 6 -13.91 -7.19 -5.50
CA SER A 6 -13.39 -6.66 -4.25
C SER A 6 -13.01 -7.76 -3.27
N TYR A 7 -13.69 -8.91 -3.34
CA TYR A 7 -13.35 -10.04 -2.50
C TYR A 7 -11.93 -10.55 -2.81
N ALA A 8 -11.60 -10.69 -4.10
CA ALA A 8 -10.28 -11.16 -4.50
C ALA A 8 -9.20 -10.13 -4.14
N SER A 9 -9.49 -8.84 -4.34
CA SER A 9 -8.53 -7.81 -3.98
C SER A 9 -8.31 -7.75 -2.48
N ASN A 10 -9.35 -7.97 -1.68
CA ASN A 10 -9.21 -8.01 -0.24
C ASN A 10 -8.34 -9.19 0.20
N ALA A 11 -8.51 -10.35 -0.44
CA ALA A 11 -7.68 -11.52 -0.11
C ALA A 11 -6.22 -11.24 -0.39
N GLN A 12 -5.91 -10.60 -1.52
CA GLN A 12 -4.56 -10.23 -1.86
C GLN A 12 -3.99 -9.22 -0.86
N PHE A 13 -4.80 -8.24 -0.48
CA PHE A 13 -4.41 -7.25 0.52
C PHE A 13 -4.10 -7.93 1.86
N TRP A 14 -4.95 -8.86 2.29
CA TRP A 14 -4.74 -9.58 3.54
C TRP A 14 -3.45 -10.36 3.54
N LEU A 15 -3.08 -10.95 2.40
CA LEU A 15 -1.81 -11.65 2.31
C LEU A 15 -0.64 -10.69 2.54
N GLY A 16 -0.70 -9.51 1.92
CA GLY A 16 0.32 -8.49 2.15
C GLY A 16 0.36 -8.08 3.62
N ASP A 17 -0.82 -7.92 4.23
CA ASP A 17 -0.90 -7.53 5.63
C ASP A 17 -0.32 -8.59 6.56
N CYS A 18 -0.50 -9.88 6.23
CA CYS A 18 0.10 -10.96 7.00
C CYS A 18 1.63 -10.86 6.98
N TYR A 19 2.20 -10.66 5.80
CA TYR A 19 3.65 -10.49 5.70
C TYR A 19 4.10 -9.24 6.47
N PHE A 20 3.35 -8.16 6.35
CA PHE A 20 3.65 -6.91 7.04
C PHE A 20 3.72 -7.14 8.55
N ASN A 21 2.74 -7.84 9.10
CA ASN A 21 2.69 -8.11 10.54
C ASN A 21 3.81 -9.02 11.00
N GLN A 22 4.34 -9.84 10.11
CA GLN A 22 5.50 -10.68 10.40
C GLN A 22 6.82 -9.95 10.14
N GLN A 23 6.76 -8.68 9.80
CA GLN A 23 7.92 -7.85 9.49
C GLN A 23 8.68 -8.32 8.25
N GLN A 24 8.00 -9.06 7.38
CA GLN A 24 8.56 -9.46 6.10
C GLN A 24 8.21 -8.42 5.05
N TYR A 25 8.83 -7.27 5.17
CA TYR A 25 8.45 -6.08 4.40
C TYR A 25 8.63 -6.24 2.90
N PRO A 26 9.71 -6.84 2.37
CA PRO A 26 9.80 -7.01 0.92
C PRO A 26 8.67 -7.84 0.35
N LEU A 27 8.26 -8.90 1.05
CA LEU A 27 7.15 -9.73 0.59
C LEU A 27 5.83 -8.98 0.71
N ALA A 28 5.67 -8.22 1.80
CA ALA A 28 4.46 -7.41 1.98
C ALA A 28 4.31 -6.41 0.83
N ILE A 29 5.38 -5.71 0.49
CA ILE A 29 5.36 -4.73 -0.60
C ILE A 29 4.96 -5.40 -1.90
N GLN A 30 5.52 -6.57 -2.17
CA GLN A 30 5.22 -7.32 -3.40
C GLN A 30 3.72 -7.62 -3.50
N GLU A 31 3.11 -8.09 -2.41
CA GLU A 31 1.69 -8.42 -2.42
C GLU A 31 0.81 -7.17 -2.53
N PHE A 32 1.17 -6.10 -1.83
CA PHE A 32 0.42 -4.86 -1.94
C PHE A 32 0.51 -4.27 -3.35
N GLU A 33 1.68 -4.36 -3.98
CA GLU A 33 1.83 -3.87 -5.35
C GLU A 33 0.98 -4.67 -6.33
N ARG A 34 0.77 -5.96 -6.06
CA ARG A 34 -0.13 -6.76 -6.87
C ARG A 34 -1.57 -6.28 -6.77
N VAL A 35 -2.00 -5.86 -5.57
CA VAL A 35 -3.33 -5.27 -5.43
C VAL A 35 -3.46 -4.06 -6.35
N LEU A 36 -2.46 -3.19 -6.34
CA LEU A 36 -2.51 -1.98 -7.14
C LEU A 36 -2.52 -2.26 -8.64
N SER A 37 -1.75 -3.25 -9.08
CA SER A 37 -1.62 -3.52 -10.53
C SER A 37 -2.76 -4.37 -11.06
N GLU A 38 -3.25 -5.33 -10.27
CA GLU A 38 -4.26 -6.27 -10.75
C GLU A 38 -5.69 -5.81 -10.45
N TYR A 39 -5.87 -4.95 -9.46
CA TYR A 39 -7.20 -4.51 -9.02
C TYR A 39 -7.23 -2.99 -8.93
N GLN A 40 -7.12 -2.35 -10.09
CA GLN A 40 -6.88 -0.90 -10.15
C GLN A 40 -8.00 -0.07 -9.55
N SER A 41 -9.20 -0.63 -9.44
CA SER A 41 -10.34 0.07 -8.84
C SER A 41 -10.66 -0.42 -7.44
N ALA A 42 -9.76 -1.17 -6.81
CA ALA A 42 -10.06 -1.76 -5.51
C ALA A 42 -10.17 -0.69 -4.43
N PRO A 43 -11.15 -0.83 -3.52
CA PRO A 43 -11.30 0.14 -2.42
C PRO A 43 -10.10 0.19 -1.48
N LYS A 44 -9.33 -0.89 -1.41
CA LYS A 44 -8.17 -0.96 -0.52
C LYS A 44 -6.91 -0.36 -1.13
N ASN A 45 -6.96 0.15 -2.36
CA ASN A 45 -5.76 0.66 -3.00
C ASN A 45 -5.08 1.79 -2.21
N PRO A 46 -5.82 2.76 -1.66
CA PRO A 46 -5.14 3.76 -0.83
C PRO A 46 -4.47 3.14 0.40
N ASP A 47 -5.12 2.17 1.04
CA ASP A 47 -4.54 1.48 2.19
C ASP A 47 -3.30 0.70 1.79
N ALA A 48 -3.32 0.06 0.61
CA ALA A 48 -2.15 -0.67 0.12
C ALA A 48 -0.97 0.27 -0.10
N LEU A 49 -1.21 1.44 -0.70
CA LEU A 49 -0.15 2.42 -0.87
C LEU A 49 0.42 2.90 0.45
N LEU A 50 -0.45 3.12 1.43
CA LEU A 50 0.01 3.52 2.77
C LEU A 50 0.89 2.45 3.39
N LYS A 51 0.48 1.19 3.32
CA LYS A 51 1.27 0.08 3.87
C LYS A 51 2.60 -0.07 3.14
N ILE A 52 2.60 0.12 1.83
CA ILE A 52 3.84 0.08 1.05
C ILE A 52 4.79 1.16 1.56
N ALA A 53 4.29 2.39 1.75
CA ALA A 53 5.13 3.48 2.24
C ALA A 53 5.72 3.16 3.61
N ILE A 54 4.91 2.63 4.52
CA ILE A 54 5.39 2.27 5.85
C ILE A 54 6.45 1.18 5.77
N ALA A 55 6.21 0.15 4.96
CA ALA A 55 7.16 -0.95 4.80
C ALA A 55 8.48 -0.44 4.21
N GLN A 56 8.41 0.46 3.25
CA GLN A 56 9.60 1.05 2.64
C GLN A 56 10.39 1.86 3.67
N LEU A 57 9.70 2.59 4.54
CA LEU A 57 10.38 3.32 5.61
C LEU A 57 11.08 2.36 6.57
N GLN A 58 10.47 1.23 6.86
CA GLN A 58 11.10 0.23 7.72
C GLN A 58 12.35 -0.35 7.09
N LEU A 59 12.39 -0.41 5.77
CA LEU A 59 13.55 -0.91 5.04
C LEU A 59 14.59 0.18 4.76
N GLY A 60 14.32 1.41 5.14
CA GLY A 60 15.22 2.51 4.84
C GLY A 60 15.11 3.03 3.41
N ALA A 61 14.11 2.57 2.65
CA ALA A 61 13.90 3.01 1.27
C ALA A 61 13.10 4.31 1.27
N THR A 62 13.73 5.38 1.70
CA THR A 62 13.09 6.66 1.96
C THR A 62 12.53 7.29 0.68
N ASP A 63 13.29 7.22 -0.42
CA ASP A 63 12.85 7.83 -1.68
C ASP A 63 11.61 7.13 -2.22
N GLU A 64 11.60 5.81 -2.17
CA GLU A 64 10.44 5.04 -2.60
C GLU A 64 9.23 5.34 -1.73
N ALA A 65 9.45 5.47 -0.42
CA ALA A 65 8.35 5.80 0.50
C ALA A 65 7.76 7.16 0.16
N ARG A 66 8.59 8.14 -0.16
CA ARG A 66 8.09 9.46 -0.57
C ARG A 66 7.27 9.37 -1.83
N GLN A 67 7.71 8.56 -2.79
CA GLN A 67 6.95 8.39 -4.03
C GLN A 67 5.58 7.77 -3.77
N ALA A 68 5.49 6.80 -2.86
CA ALA A 68 4.22 6.20 -2.50
C ALA A 68 3.30 7.24 -1.86
N ILE A 69 3.83 8.07 -0.99
CA ILE A 69 3.05 9.13 -0.33
C ILE A 69 2.58 10.16 -1.35
N ASP A 70 3.47 10.54 -2.28
CA ASP A 70 3.09 11.48 -3.34
C ASP A 70 1.97 10.90 -4.20
N THR A 71 2.06 9.63 -4.54
CA THR A 71 1.01 8.96 -5.32
C THR A 71 -0.32 9.02 -4.58
N LEU A 72 -0.30 8.77 -3.26
CA LEU A 72 -1.51 8.88 -2.44
C LEU A 72 -2.12 10.28 -2.56
N GLY A 73 -1.29 11.30 -2.44
CA GLY A 73 -1.78 12.68 -2.51
C GLY A 73 -2.35 13.04 -3.87
N GLN A 74 -1.78 12.49 -4.94
CA GLN A 74 -2.23 12.78 -6.29
C GLN A 74 -3.48 12.01 -6.68
N ARG A 75 -3.55 10.73 -6.32
CA ARG A 75 -4.62 9.86 -6.79
C ARG A 75 -5.78 9.75 -5.81
N TYR A 76 -5.50 9.90 -4.52
CA TYR A 76 -6.50 9.70 -3.47
C TYR A 76 -6.43 10.83 -2.45
N PRO A 77 -6.58 12.09 -2.90
CA PRO A 77 -6.31 13.25 -2.02
C PRO A 77 -7.21 13.31 -0.79
N LYS A 78 -8.39 12.70 -0.84
CA LYS A 78 -9.34 12.77 0.26
C LYS A 78 -9.39 11.49 1.09
N SER A 79 -8.53 10.52 0.79
CA SER A 79 -8.54 9.26 1.51
C SER A 79 -7.97 9.41 2.92
N THR A 80 -8.52 8.64 3.87
CA THR A 80 -7.94 8.55 5.21
C THR A 80 -6.50 8.07 5.15
N ALA A 81 -6.21 7.15 4.23
CA ALA A 81 -4.86 6.64 4.07
C ALA A 81 -3.89 7.76 3.71
N THR A 82 -4.33 8.68 2.84
CA THR A 82 -3.52 9.85 2.47
C THR A 82 -3.24 10.71 3.69
N GLN A 83 -4.26 10.95 4.51
CA GLN A 83 -4.08 11.75 5.72
C GLN A 83 -3.09 11.10 6.68
N LYS A 84 -3.18 9.78 6.84
CA LYS A 84 -2.25 9.05 7.69
C LYS A 84 -0.83 9.11 7.12
N ALA A 85 -0.71 9.00 5.80
CA ALA A 85 0.61 9.04 5.15
C ALA A 85 1.29 10.38 5.37
N GLN A 86 0.52 11.47 5.34
CA GLN A 86 1.09 12.80 5.52
C GLN A 86 1.63 13.01 6.94
N LYS A 87 1.21 12.18 7.88
CA LYS A 87 1.71 12.27 9.26
C LYS A 87 2.93 11.41 9.51
N LEU A 88 3.37 10.62 8.52
CA LEU A 88 4.55 9.80 8.67
C LEU A 88 5.79 10.67 8.70
N THR A 89 6.71 10.34 9.62
CA THR A 89 7.98 11.03 9.72
C THR A 89 8.97 10.37 8.77
N ILE A 90 9.50 11.13 7.82
CA ILE A 90 10.46 10.62 6.85
C ILE A 90 11.81 11.25 7.16
N PRO A 91 12.84 10.41 7.41
CA PRO A 91 14.18 10.91 7.71
C PRO A 91 14.77 11.73 6.57
#